data_31799679ae25e680401a7f38e3eb35a2
#
_entry.id   31799679ae25e680401a7f38e3eb35a2
#
_cell.length_a   1.000
_cell.length_b   1.000
_cell.length_c   1.000
_cell.angle_alpha   90.00
_cell.angle_beta   90.00
_cell.angle_gamma   90.00
#
_symmetry.space_group_name_H-M   'P 1'
#
loop_
_entity.id
_entity.type
_entity.pdbx_description
1 polymer ?
#
loop_
_entity_poly.entity_id
_entity_poly.type
_entity_poly.pdbx_seq_one_letter_code
_entity_poly.pdbx_strand_id
1 'polypeptide(L)'
;SQAKVGLLFVDYERPQRLRLRGTARCLRDGPIVDSYPGANLVVELTVEHAWVNCPRYVHRMQPLETSPYLPKEDGTATLAMWKRIDLMQDVLSEAEREEAQVMGTLTIEEYEANIAQGRLV
;
A
#
# COMPACT_ATOMS: atom_id res chain seq x y z
N SER A 1 -10.55 7.49 -20.58
CA SER A 1 -11.17 6.19 -20.92
C SER A 1 -11.62 5.50 -19.63
N GLN A 2 -12.80 4.89 -19.66
CA GLN A 2 -13.29 4.11 -18.53
C GLN A 2 -12.82 2.66 -18.70
N ALA A 3 -12.05 2.16 -17.72
CA ALA A 3 -11.55 0.79 -17.75
C ALA A 3 -12.52 -0.16 -17.04
N LYS A 4 -12.80 -1.32 -17.63
CA LYS A 4 -13.50 -2.40 -16.93
C LYS A 4 -12.55 -3.07 -15.95
N VAL A 5 -12.99 -3.20 -14.70
CA VAL A 5 -12.18 -3.76 -13.60
C VAL A 5 -12.97 -4.76 -12.79
N GLY A 6 -12.23 -5.68 -12.16
CA GLY A 6 -12.75 -6.60 -11.16
C GLY A 6 -11.93 -6.52 -9.89
N LEU A 7 -12.60 -6.52 -8.74
CA LEU A 7 -12.00 -6.55 -7.42
C LEU A 7 -12.35 -7.83 -6.70
N LEU A 8 -11.39 -8.37 -5.94
CA LEU A 8 -11.60 -9.47 -5.02
C LEU A 8 -11.20 -9.01 -3.61
N PHE A 9 -12.17 -9.00 -2.72
CA PHE A 9 -11.95 -8.81 -1.28
C PHE A 9 -11.94 -10.17 -0.59
N VAL A 10 -10.99 -10.38 0.29
CA VAL A 10 -10.88 -11.59 1.10
C VAL A 10 -10.82 -11.17 2.56
N ASP A 11 -11.79 -11.63 3.36
CA ASP A 11 -11.73 -11.55 4.80
C ASP A 11 -11.10 -12.84 5.33
N TYR A 12 -9.93 -12.72 5.94
CA TYR A 12 -9.20 -13.86 6.50
C TYR A 12 -9.57 -14.17 7.95
N GLU A 13 -10.10 -13.21 8.70
CA GLU A 13 -10.56 -13.45 10.07
C GLU A 13 -11.88 -14.25 10.07
N ARG A 14 -12.77 -13.88 9.16
CA ARG A 14 -14.06 -14.55 8.92
C ARG A 14 -14.09 -15.03 7.48
N PRO A 15 -13.53 -16.20 7.16
CA PRO A 15 -13.31 -16.62 5.78
C PRO A 15 -14.48 -16.29 4.86
N GLN A 16 -14.33 -15.22 4.08
CA GLN A 16 -15.33 -14.75 3.11
C GLN A 16 -14.62 -14.17 1.90
N ARG A 17 -15.28 -14.20 0.77
CA ARG A 17 -14.80 -13.57 -0.47
C ARG A 17 -15.93 -12.80 -1.12
N LEU A 18 -15.70 -11.51 -1.36
CA LEU A 18 -16.59 -10.65 -2.14
C LEU A 18 -15.90 -10.30 -3.46
N ARG A 19 -16.62 -10.45 -4.56
CA ARG A 19 -16.18 -9.93 -5.86
C ARG A 19 -17.07 -8.79 -6.29
N LEU A 20 -16.41 -7.76 -6.82
CA LEU A 20 -17.06 -6.64 -7.49
C LEU A 20 -16.58 -6.59 -8.94
N ARG A 21 -17.47 -6.16 -9.83
CA ARG A 21 -17.13 -5.82 -11.21
C ARG A 21 -17.79 -4.50 -11.58
N GLY A 22 -17.07 -3.69 -12.33
CA GLY A 22 -17.59 -2.40 -12.73
C GLY A 22 -16.65 -1.64 -13.65
N THR A 23 -16.85 -0.34 -13.66
CA THR A 23 -16.07 0.59 -14.46
C THR A 23 -15.30 1.53 -13.55
N ALA A 24 -14.00 1.67 -13.77
CA ALA A 24 -13.14 2.51 -12.96
C ALA A 24 -12.71 3.78 -13.70
N ARG A 25 -12.48 4.84 -12.91
CA ARG A 25 -11.76 6.05 -13.33
C ARG A 25 -10.74 6.45 -12.28
N CYS A 26 -9.65 7.05 -12.73
CA CYS A 26 -8.61 7.59 -11.86
C CYS A 26 -8.87 9.07 -11.61
N LEU A 27 -8.76 9.48 -10.34
CA LEU A 27 -8.83 10.86 -9.88
C LEU A 27 -7.48 11.22 -9.27
N ARG A 28 -6.90 12.36 -9.68
CA ARG A 28 -5.61 12.85 -9.17
C ARG A 28 -5.74 14.12 -8.35
N ASP A 29 -6.90 14.70 -8.34
CA ASP A 29 -7.23 15.94 -7.62
C ASP A 29 -8.71 15.97 -7.24
N GLY A 30 -9.08 16.98 -6.47
CA GLY A 30 -10.45 17.26 -6.04
C GLY A 30 -10.85 16.66 -4.69
N PRO A 31 -12.07 16.96 -4.23
CA PRO A 31 -12.51 16.70 -2.85
C PRO A 31 -12.39 15.24 -2.40
N ILE A 32 -12.52 14.29 -3.33
CA ILE A 32 -12.38 12.86 -3.01
C ILE A 32 -10.92 12.54 -2.70
N VAL A 33 -9.98 13.02 -3.53
CA VAL A 33 -8.53 12.79 -3.29
C VAL A 33 -8.10 13.47 -1.99
N ASP A 34 -8.55 14.71 -1.77
CA ASP A 34 -8.23 15.52 -0.59
C ASP A 34 -8.72 14.88 0.72
N SER A 35 -9.75 14.04 0.66
CA SER A 35 -10.28 13.34 1.84
C SER A 35 -9.43 12.14 2.30
N TYR A 36 -8.42 11.76 1.52
CA TYR A 36 -7.49 10.65 1.85
C TYR A 36 -6.08 11.21 2.08
N PRO A 37 -5.63 11.38 3.33
CA PRO A 37 -4.30 11.91 3.64
C PRO A 37 -3.18 11.16 2.90
N GLY A 38 -2.29 11.90 2.23
CA GLY A 38 -1.16 11.35 1.49
C GLY A 38 -1.51 10.69 0.15
N ALA A 39 -2.77 10.68 -0.27
CA ALA A 39 -3.16 10.12 -1.56
C ALA A 39 -2.78 11.08 -2.71
N ASN A 40 -2.13 10.55 -3.73
CA ASN A 40 -1.85 11.24 -4.99
C ASN A 40 -2.69 10.67 -6.17
N LEU A 41 -3.45 9.63 -5.90
CA LEU A 41 -4.34 8.98 -6.86
C LEU A 41 -5.44 8.24 -6.11
N VAL A 42 -6.69 8.46 -6.52
CA VAL A 42 -7.85 7.65 -6.10
C VAL A 42 -8.44 6.96 -7.31
N VAL A 43 -8.75 5.68 -7.18
CA VAL A 43 -9.48 4.92 -8.19
C VAL A 43 -10.93 4.81 -7.74
N GLU A 44 -11.82 5.51 -8.45
CA GLU A 44 -13.26 5.42 -8.22
C GLU A 44 -13.83 4.28 -9.06
N LEU A 45 -14.60 3.39 -8.43
CA LEU A 45 -15.26 2.27 -9.08
C LEU A 45 -16.78 2.45 -9.05
N THR A 46 -17.41 2.53 -10.23
CA THR A 46 -18.85 2.37 -10.36
C THR A 46 -19.16 0.88 -10.42
N VAL A 47 -19.77 0.35 -9.36
CA VAL A 47 -20.07 -1.08 -9.23
C VAL A 47 -21.26 -1.44 -10.12
N GLU A 48 -21.08 -2.42 -11.01
CA GLU A 48 -22.14 -2.96 -11.88
C GLU A 48 -22.69 -4.29 -11.32
N HIS A 49 -21.79 -5.10 -10.73
CA HIS A 49 -22.13 -6.41 -10.17
C HIS A 49 -21.34 -6.65 -8.89
N ALA A 50 -22.00 -7.27 -7.92
CA ALA A 50 -21.37 -7.72 -6.67
C ALA A 50 -21.88 -9.12 -6.33
N TRP A 51 -20.99 -10.03 -5.89
CA TRP A 51 -21.41 -11.38 -5.44
C TRP A 51 -20.41 -11.96 -4.45
N VAL A 52 -20.94 -12.81 -3.56
CA VAL A 52 -20.14 -13.53 -2.59
C VAL A 52 -19.74 -14.88 -3.16
N ASN A 53 -18.48 -15.25 -3.02
CA ASN A 53 -17.98 -16.57 -3.37
C ASN A 53 -17.85 -17.47 -2.15
N CYS A 54 -17.97 -18.79 -2.38
CA CYS A 54 -17.74 -19.80 -1.36
C CYS A 54 -16.37 -19.58 -0.68
N PRO A 55 -16.31 -19.59 0.66
CA PRO A 55 -15.06 -19.38 1.42
C PRO A 55 -14.13 -20.59 1.42
N ARG A 56 -14.50 -21.69 0.74
CA ARG A 56 -13.69 -22.91 0.68
C ARG A 56 -12.24 -22.58 0.29
N TYR A 57 -11.30 -23.13 1.01
CA TYR A 57 -9.86 -22.92 0.87
C TYR A 57 -9.33 -21.53 1.29
N VAL A 58 -10.14 -20.66 1.87
CA VAL A 58 -9.64 -19.45 2.54
C VAL A 58 -9.13 -19.84 3.92
N HIS A 59 -7.81 -19.72 4.13
CA HIS A 59 -7.22 -19.99 5.44
C HIS A 59 -7.64 -18.89 6.42
N ARG A 60 -7.95 -19.28 7.66
CA ARG A 60 -8.25 -18.31 8.71
C ARG A 60 -6.95 -17.72 9.24
N MET A 61 -6.87 -16.39 9.26
CA MET A 61 -5.73 -15.64 9.75
C MET A 61 -6.21 -14.53 10.68
N GLN A 62 -5.33 -14.09 11.57
CA GLN A 62 -5.56 -12.95 12.42
C GLN A 62 -4.47 -11.90 12.13
N PRO A 63 -4.82 -10.62 11.91
CA PRO A 63 -3.84 -9.56 11.80
C PRO A 63 -3.12 -9.40 13.14
N LEU A 64 -1.79 -9.31 13.11
CA LEU A 64 -0.95 -9.12 14.29
C LEU A 64 -0.76 -7.64 14.58
N GLU A 65 -0.48 -6.86 13.55
CA GLU A 65 -0.21 -5.43 13.65
C GLU A 65 -0.55 -4.70 12.34
N THR A 66 -0.68 -3.40 12.45
CA THR A 66 -0.87 -2.51 11.29
C THR A 66 0.49 -2.23 10.64
N SER A 67 0.53 -2.23 9.30
CA SER A 67 1.76 -1.89 8.58
C SER A 67 2.26 -0.49 8.97
N PRO A 68 3.56 -0.32 9.29
CA PRO A 68 4.16 0.98 9.59
C PRO A 68 4.18 1.94 8.39
N TYR A 69 3.93 1.42 7.19
CA TYR A 69 3.90 2.21 5.95
C TYR A 69 2.53 2.81 5.62
N LEU A 70 1.50 2.53 6.42
CA LEU A 70 0.22 3.22 6.23
C LEU A 70 0.36 4.69 6.59
N PRO A 71 -0.14 5.61 5.75
CA PRO A 71 -0.14 7.02 6.07
C PRO A 71 -0.89 7.29 7.37
N LYS A 72 -0.34 8.18 8.20
CA LYS A 72 -0.99 8.69 9.40
C LYS A 72 -2.07 9.72 9.03
N GLU A 73 -2.84 10.16 10.02
CA GLU A 73 -3.89 11.18 9.82
C GLU A 73 -3.33 12.50 9.26
N ASP A 74 -2.08 12.83 9.57
CA ASP A 74 -1.38 14.02 9.07
C ASP A 74 -0.80 13.83 7.64
N GLY A 75 -1.02 12.67 7.02
CA GLY A 75 -0.52 12.32 5.69
C GLY A 75 0.92 11.85 5.66
N THR A 76 1.63 11.82 6.80
CA THR A 76 2.99 11.29 6.86
C THR A 76 2.99 9.76 6.83
N ALA A 77 4.00 9.18 6.21
CA ALA A 77 4.23 7.74 6.19
C ALA A 77 5.72 7.46 6.46
N THR A 78 6.01 6.30 7.00
CA THR A 78 7.40 5.89 7.22
C THR A 78 8.11 5.67 5.89
N LEU A 79 9.32 6.19 5.76
CA LEU A 79 10.14 5.97 4.56
C LEU A 79 10.43 4.48 4.42
N ALA A 80 10.20 3.94 3.22
CA ALA A 80 10.47 2.53 2.96
C ALA A 80 11.97 2.23 3.09
N MET A 81 12.33 1.15 3.78
CA MET A 81 13.72 0.81 4.10
C MET A 81 14.63 0.76 2.86
N TRP A 82 14.12 0.28 1.70
CA TRP A 82 14.90 0.22 0.47
C TRP A 82 15.36 1.60 -0.03
N LYS A 83 14.64 2.67 0.31
CA LYS A 83 15.02 4.05 0.00
C LYS A 83 16.24 4.53 0.79
N ARG A 84 16.60 3.81 1.83
CA ARG A 84 17.81 4.06 2.63
C ARG A 84 19.06 3.39 2.06
N ILE A 85 18.91 2.53 1.04
CA ILE A 85 20.06 1.90 0.39
C ILE A 85 20.91 2.99 -0.28
N ASP A 86 22.21 2.97 -0.02
CA ASP A 86 23.18 3.97 -0.53
C ASP A 86 23.16 4.07 -2.07
N LEU A 87 23.08 2.93 -2.76
CA LEU A 87 23.02 2.87 -4.23
C LEU A 87 21.70 3.42 -4.82
N MET A 88 20.67 3.63 -3.99
CA MET A 88 19.36 4.11 -4.45
C MET A 88 19.20 5.63 -4.34
N GLN A 89 20.15 6.34 -3.74
CA GLN A 89 20.02 7.76 -3.43
C GLN A 89 19.82 8.64 -4.69
N ASP A 90 20.35 8.22 -5.83
CA ASP A 90 20.27 8.99 -7.10
C ASP A 90 18.86 9.01 -7.71
N VAL A 91 17.99 8.04 -7.35
CA VAL A 91 16.63 7.93 -7.90
C VAL A 91 15.55 8.51 -6.98
N LEU A 92 15.93 8.98 -5.78
CA LEU A 92 15.02 9.56 -4.81
C LEU A 92 14.78 11.04 -5.09
N SER A 93 13.60 11.53 -4.69
CA SER A 93 13.36 12.97 -4.57
C SER A 93 14.27 13.59 -3.50
N GLU A 94 14.47 14.90 -3.53
CA GLU A 94 15.30 15.62 -2.56
C GLU A 94 14.81 15.38 -1.12
N ALA A 95 13.51 15.50 -0.90
CA ALA A 95 12.89 15.28 0.42
C ALA A 95 13.11 13.84 0.94
N GLU A 96 12.93 12.83 0.08
CA GLU A 96 13.16 11.43 0.46
C GLU A 96 14.62 11.13 0.76
N ARG A 97 15.52 11.78 0.04
CA ARG A 97 16.98 11.66 0.28
C ARG A 97 17.38 12.26 1.62
N GLU A 98 16.85 13.46 1.93
CA GLU A 98 17.07 14.09 3.25
C GLU A 98 16.57 13.21 4.38
N GLU A 99 15.36 12.65 4.24
CA GLU A 99 14.77 11.74 5.22
C GLU A 99 15.62 10.46 5.37
N ALA A 100 16.08 9.87 4.25
CA ALA A 100 16.96 8.70 4.27
C ALA A 100 18.28 8.99 4.99
N GLN A 101 18.86 10.17 4.81
CA GLN A 101 20.09 10.58 5.50
C GLN A 101 19.86 10.75 7.01
N VAL A 102 18.75 11.35 7.42
CA VAL A 102 18.39 11.50 8.85
C VAL A 102 18.20 10.14 9.51
N MET A 103 17.56 9.18 8.83
CA MET A 103 17.36 7.82 9.33
C MET A 103 18.65 6.95 9.28
N GLY A 104 19.66 7.38 8.53
CA GLY A 104 20.87 6.63 8.22
C GLY A 104 20.72 5.75 6.99
N THR A 105 21.69 5.84 6.09
CA THR A 105 21.77 4.98 4.91
C THR A 105 22.20 3.55 5.29
N LEU A 106 21.91 2.60 4.40
CA LEU A 106 22.22 1.19 4.55
C LEU A 106 22.98 0.69 3.33
N THR A 107 23.88 -0.26 3.53
CA THR A 107 24.39 -1.04 2.39
C THR A 107 23.32 -2.04 1.93
N ILE A 108 23.51 -2.62 0.74
CA ILE A 108 22.58 -3.64 0.23
C ILE A 108 22.58 -4.89 1.12
N GLU A 109 23.73 -5.27 1.65
CA GLU A 109 23.89 -6.41 2.55
C GLU A 109 23.17 -6.20 3.89
N GLU A 110 23.25 -4.99 4.46
CA GLU A 110 22.51 -4.62 5.67
C GLU A 110 21.00 -4.62 5.43
N TYR A 111 20.56 -4.13 4.27
CA TYR A 111 19.14 -4.20 3.87
C TYR A 111 18.66 -5.66 3.79
N GLU A 112 19.37 -6.52 3.08
CA GLU A 112 19.04 -7.94 2.94
C GLU A 112 19.01 -8.66 4.29
N ALA A 113 19.96 -8.38 5.18
CA ALA A 113 19.99 -8.93 6.54
C ALA A 113 18.78 -8.50 7.38
N ASN A 114 18.33 -7.24 7.25
CA ASN A 114 17.14 -6.76 7.94
C ASN A 114 15.87 -7.45 7.43
N ILE A 115 15.72 -7.57 6.10
CA ILE A 115 14.58 -8.26 5.50
C ILE A 115 14.52 -9.73 5.93
N ALA A 116 15.68 -10.42 5.94
CA ALA A 116 15.77 -11.82 6.38
C ALA A 116 15.33 -12.02 7.84
N GLN A 117 15.43 -10.97 8.67
CA GLN A 117 14.98 -10.97 10.08
C GLN A 117 13.55 -10.46 10.24
N GLY A 118 12.83 -10.16 9.15
CA GLY A 118 11.46 -9.63 9.18
C GLY A 118 11.37 -8.16 9.63
N ARG A 119 12.47 -7.42 9.62
CA ARG A 119 12.49 -5.98 9.91
C ARG A 119 12.04 -5.20 8.69
N LEU A 120 11.08 -4.30 8.86
CA LEU A 120 10.52 -3.48 7.77
C LEU A 120 10.98 -2.02 7.81
N VAL A 121 11.44 -1.54 8.96
CA VAL A 121 11.84 -0.16 9.26
C VAL A 121 13.11 -0.13 10.11
#